data_c634c5719fb8bf4fda0c22745a2a7196
#
_entry.id   c634c5719fb8bf4fda0c22745a2a7196
#
_cell.length_a   1.000
_cell.length_b   1.000
_cell.length_c   1.000
_cell.angle_alpha   90.00
_cell.angle_beta   90.00
_cell.angle_gamma   90.00
#
_symmetry.space_group_name_H-M   'P 1'
#
loop_
_entity.id
_entity.type
_entity.pdbx_description
1 polymer ?
#
loop_
_entity_poly.entity_id
_entity_poly.type
_entity_poly.pdbx_seq_one_letter_code
_entity_poly.pdbx_strand_id
1 'polypeptide(L)'
;MHNGLSAMLLILFAFLFLQFLLGMYINLFISIPVKSPLFMMGYGPYGGFSIVMAHMFLGILIGLASLGILFLSIGAGSLRILLSSIGLFLSILLAGIDGLFFLFDGENNINSYLMSAGFILSMLFAVMLLIYIYQPAPQTAGKGSAY
;
A
#
# COMPACT_ATOMS: atom_id res chain seq x y z
N MET A 1 7.36 2.93 21.52
CA MET A 1 6.30 2.65 20.54
C MET A 1 6.47 3.41 19.22
N HIS A 2 6.78 4.72 19.25
CA HIS A 2 6.97 5.53 18.02
C HIS A 2 8.05 5.00 17.08
N ASN A 3 9.20 4.56 17.57
CA ASN A 3 10.32 4.08 16.73
C ASN A 3 9.96 2.84 15.90
N GLY A 4 9.20 1.89 16.46
CA GLY A 4 8.78 0.69 15.73
C GLY A 4 7.78 1.01 14.62
N LEU A 5 6.80 1.86 14.91
CA LEU A 5 5.79 2.28 13.93
C LEU A 5 6.43 3.09 12.78
N SER A 6 7.37 4.00 13.10
CA SER A 6 8.09 4.77 12.09
C SER A 6 8.96 3.89 11.20
N ALA A 7 9.71 2.94 11.78
CA ALA A 7 10.55 2.04 11.01
C ALA A 7 9.71 1.18 10.05
N MET A 8 8.60 0.61 10.55
CA MET A 8 7.70 -0.21 9.76
C MET A 8 7.05 0.59 8.62
N LEU A 9 6.71 1.85 8.87
CA LEU A 9 6.14 2.75 7.86
C LEU A 9 7.16 3.12 6.77
N LEU A 10 8.44 3.36 7.13
CA LEU A 10 9.50 3.62 6.16
C LEU A 10 9.78 2.41 5.27
N ILE A 11 9.78 1.21 5.85
CA ILE A 11 9.91 -0.05 5.09
C ILE A 11 8.71 -0.22 4.13
N LEU A 12 7.49 0.02 4.62
CA LEU A 12 6.29 -0.02 3.79
C LEU A 12 6.39 0.98 2.63
N PHE A 13 6.89 2.18 2.87
CA PHE A 13 7.06 3.20 1.84
C PHE A 13 8.04 2.76 0.74
N ALA A 14 9.16 2.15 1.13
CA ALA A 14 10.12 1.57 0.18
C ALA A 14 9.48 0.42 -0.64
N PHE A 15 8.67 -0.43 0.00
CA PHE A 15 7.95 -1.50 -0.70
C PHE A 15 6.86 -0.98 -1.64
N LEU A 16 6.13 0.07 -1.26
CA LEU A 16 5.18 0.73 -2.15
C LEU A 16 5.87 1.29 -3.40
N PHE A 17 7.03 1.92 -3.23
CA PHE A 17 7.80 2.41 -4.36
C PHE A 17 8.27 1.28 -5.29
N LEU A 18 8.78 0.19 -4.74
CA LEU A 18 9.18 -0.99 -5.51
C LEU A 18 7.97 -1.62 -6.21
N GLN A 19 6.84 -1.72 -5.52
CA GLN A 19 5.57 -2.22 -6.07
C GLN A 19 5.12 -1.39 -7.28
N PHE A 20 5.24 -0.07 -7.19
CA PHE A 20 4.94 0.83 -8.30
C PHE A 20 5.84 0.56 -9.52
N LEU A 21 7.15 0.44 -9.32
CA LEU A 21 8.09 0.16 -10.41
C LEU A 21 7.78 -1.17 -11.09
N LEU A 22 7.51 -2.23 -10.32
CA LEU A 22 7.12 -3.53 -10.85
C LEU A 22 5.79 -3.46 -11.61
N GLY A 23 4.79 -2.78 -11.04
CA GLY A 23 3.49 -2.61 -11.69
C GLY A 23 3.59 -1.85 -13.01
N MET A 24 4.38 -0.77 -13.05
CA MET A 24 4.64 -0.02 -14.29
C MET A 24 5.37 -0.87 -15.32
N TYR A 25 6.35 -1.68 -14.89
CA TYR A 25 7.05 -2.59 -15.80
C TYR A 25 6.08 -3.62 -16.41
N ILE A 26 5.21 -4.22 -15.60
CA ILE A 26 4.19 -5.16 -16.07
C ILE A 26 3.28 -4.48 -17.08
N ASN A 27 2.74 -3.32 -16.73
CA ASN A 27 1.79 -2.59 -17.58
C ASN A 27 2.37 -2.15 -18.94
N LEU A 28 3.68 -1.89 -19.01
CA LEU A 28 4.32 -1.38 -20.24
C LEU A 28 4.94 -2.49 -21.10
N PHE A 29 5.42 -3.58 -20.50
CA PHE A 29 6.29 -4.53 -21.20
C PHE A 29 5.77 -5.97 -21.18
N ILE A 30 4.73 -6.29 -20.40
CA ILE A 30 4.20 -7.64 -20.29
C ILE A 30 2.76 -7.65 -20.79
N SER A 31 2.50 -8.38 -21.88
CA SER A 31 1.14 -8.65 -22.33
C SER A 31 0.57 -9.83 -21.57
N ILE A 32 -0.55 -9.64 -20.89
CA ILE A 32 -1.24 -10.68 -20.15
C ILE A 32 -2.29 -11.30 -21.06
N PRO A 33 -2.15 -12.58 -21.50
CA PRO A 33 -3.09 -13.19 -22.41
C PRO A 33 -4.49 -13.31 -21.79
N VAL A 34 -5.48 -12.73 -22.44
CA VAL A 34 -6.88 -12.84 -22.01
C VAL A 34 -7.30 -14.32 -21.99
N LYS A 35 -7.85 -14.78 -20.87
CA LYS A 35 -8.34 -16.15 -20.66
C LYS A 35 -7.29 -17.26 -20.61
N SER A 36 -6.00 -16.94 -20.51
CA SER A 36 -4.98 -17.96 -20.27
C SER A 36 -4.77 -18.14 -18.76
N PRO A 37 -4.67 -19.39 -18.26
CA PRO A 37 -4.28 -19.61 -16.88
C PRO A 37 -2.93 -18.94 -16.58
N LEU A 38 -2.79 -18.34 -15.41
CA LEU A 38 -1.57 -17.63 -14.96
C LEU A 38 -0.27 -18.42 -15.21
N PHE A 39 -0.33 -19.76 -15.14
CA PHE A 39 0.85 -20.63 -15.38
C PHE A 39 1.31 -20.65 -16.86
N MET A 40 0.45 -20.32 -17.83
CA MET A 40 0.87 -20.23 -19.24
C MET A 40 1.70 -18.99 -19.56
N MET A 41 1.69 -17.98 -18.70
CA MET A 41 2.55 -16.78 -18.85
C MET A 41 4.04 -17.10 -18.71
N GLY A 42 4.41 -18.24 -18.10
CA GLY A 42 5.80 -18.68 -17.95
C GLY A 42 6.48 -19.09 -19.25
N TYR A 43 5.73 -19.33 -20.31
CA TYR A 43 6.23 -19.80 -21.61
C TYR A 43 6.47 -18.68 -22.64
N GLY A 44 6.26 -17.42 -22.26
CA GLY A 44 6.55 -16.27 -23.10
C GLY A 44 8.08 -15.96 -23.16
N PRO A 45 8.57 -15.40 -24.28
CA PRO A 45 10.00 -15.13 -24.48
C PRO A 45 10.63 -14.16 -23.46
N TYR A 46 9.85 -13.52 -22.60
CA TYR A 46 10.30 -12.45 -21.70
C TYR A 46 10.16 -12.78 -20.21
N GLY A 47 9.84 -14.01 -19.82
CA GLY A 47 9.76 -14.40 -18.39
C GLY A 47 8.71 -13.62 -17.58
N GLY A 48 7.64 -13.13 -18.22
CA GLY A 48 6.64 -12.26 -17.61
C GLY A 48 5.97 -12.84 -16.37
N PHE A 49 5.79 -14.16 -16.31
CA PHE A 49 5.21 -14.84 -15.16
C PHE A 49 5.95 -14.57 -13.84
N SER A 50 7.29 -14.68 -13.84
CA SER A 50 8.08 -14.46 -12.62
C SER A 50 7.94 -13.04 -12.08
N ILE A 51 7.85 -12.03 -12.96
CA ILE A 51 7.71 -10.63 -12.58
C ILE A 51 6.30 -10.36 -12.04
N VAL A 52 5.27 -10.91 -12.67
CA VAL A 52 3.88 -10.81 -12.19
C VAL A 52 3.75 -11.49 -10.82
N MET A 53 4.34 -12.68 -10.64
CA MET A 53 4.36 -13.36 -9.34
C MET A 53 5.09 -12.56 -8.27
N ALA A 54 6.25 -11.98 -8.60
CA ALA A 54 6.99 -11.12 -7.67
C ALA A 54 6.17 -9.88 -7.25
N HIS A 55 5.48 -9.24 -8.20
CA HIS A 55 4.60 -8.11 -7.93
C HIS A 55 3.42 -8.53 -7.03
N MET A 56 2.76 -9.65 -7.31
CA MET A 56 1.66 -10.16 -6.47
C MET A 56 2.13 -10.50 -5.06
N PHE A 57 3.26 -11.18 -4.93
CA PHE A 57 3.83 -11.55 -3.62
C PHE A 57 4.20 -10.31 -2.81
N LEU A 58 4.84 -9.32 -3.43
CA LEU A 58 5.17 -8.05 -2.79
C LEU A 58 3.89 -7.30 -2.36
N GLY A 59 2.83 -7.33 -3.18
CA GLY A 59 1.53 -6.76 -2.84
C GLY A 59 0.91 -7.39 -1.59
N ILE A 60 1.01 -8.72 -1.44
CA ILE A 60 0.55 -9.42 -0.23
C ILE A 60 1.37 -8.98 0.99
N LEU A 61 2.70 -8.87 0.87
CA LEU A 61 3.57 -8.41 1.96
C LEU A 61 3.23 -6.97 2.38
N ILE A 62 2.96 -6.09 1.42
CA ILE A 62 2.49 -4.71 1.67
C ILE A 62 1.15 -4.71 2.41
N GLY A 63 0.21 -5.56 1.99
CA GLY A 63 -1.08 -5.73 2.66
C GLY A 63 -0.93 -6.17 4.12
N LEU A 64 -0.10 -7.19 4.38
CA LEU A 64 0.19 -7.66 5.73
C LEU A 64 0.90 -6.61 6.58
N ALA A 65 1.87 -5.88 6.01
CA ALA A 65 2.57 -4.81 6.71
C ALA A 65 1.62 -3.66 7.07
N SER A 66 0.73 -3.27 6.16
CA SER A 66 -0.27 -2.22 6.44
C SER A 66 -1.28 -2.63 7.52
N LEU A 67 -1.66 -3.90 7.55
CA LEU A 67 -2.48 -4.46 8.62
C LEU A 67 -1.74 -4.42 9.96
N GLY A 68 -0.45 -4.76 9.99
CA GLY A 68 0.40 -4.63 11.18
C GLY A 68 0.50 -3.19 11.68
N ILE A 69 0.66 -2.21 10.76
CA ILE A 69 0.63 -0.78 11.08
C ILE A 69 -0.71 -0.38 11.70
N LEU A 70 -1.82 -0.86 11.14
CA LEU A 70 -3.16 -0.60 11.67
C LEU A 70 -3.30 -1.11 13.11
N PHE A 71 -2.87 -2.33 13.42
CA PHE A 71 -2.90 -2.87 14.78
C PHE A 71 -2.03 -2.05 15.76
N LEU A 72 -0.83 -1.65 15.34
CA LEU A 72 0.04 -0.80 16.17
C LEU A 72 -0.57 0.58 16.40
N SER A 73 -1.33 1.10 15.46
CA SER A 73 -1.99 2.40 15.53
C SER A 73 -3.12 2.44 16.56
N ILE A 74 -3.78 1.31 16.82
CA ILE A 74 -4.79 1.19 17.89
C ILE A 74 -4.17 1.52 19.26
N GLY A 75 -2.96 1.04 19.52
CA GLY A 75 -2.22 1.32 20.76
C GLY A 75 -1.62 2.72 20.87
N ALA A 76 -1.63 3.51 19.78
CA ALA A 76 -1.02 4.85 19.79
C ALA A 76 -1.87 5.93 20.49
N GLY A 77 -3.15 5.65 20.78
CA GLY A 77 -4.05 6.58 21.50
C GLY A 77 -4.42 7.86 20.74
N SER A 78 -4.09 7.95 19.46
CA SER A 78 -4.35 9.12 18.60
C SER A 78 -5.33 8.75 17.49
N LEU A 79 -6.50 9.42 17.50
CA LEU A 79 -7.51 9.22 16.47
C LEU A 79 -6.99 9.55 15.05
N ARG A 80 -6.12 10.55 14.92
CA ARG A 80 -5.52 10.94 13.63
C ARG A 80 -4.64 9.82 13.08
N ILE A 81 -3.81 9.23 13.92
CA ILE A 81 -2.97 8.08 13.55
C ILE A 81 -3.84 6.88 13.15
N LEU A 82 -4.88 6.59 13.94
CA LEU A 82 -5.79 5.47 13.65
C LEU A 82 -6.54 5.66 12.32
N LEU A 83 -7.14 6.83 12.08
CA LEU A 83 -7.87 7.11 10.84
C LEU A 83 -6.95 7.06 9.61
N SER A 84 -5.73 7.58 9.73
CA SER A 84 -4.75 7.52 8.62
C SER A 84 -4.29 6.10 8.35
N SER A 85 -4.13 5.25 9.36
CA SER A 85 -3.78 3.84 9.16
C SER A 85 -4.93 3.01 8.58
N ILE A 86 -6.18 3.32 8.93
CA ILE A 86 -7.36 2.74 8.28
C ILE A 86 -7.39 3.13 6.79
N GLY A 87 -7.20 4.42 6.49
CA GLY A 87 -7.15 4.92 5.12
C GLY A 87 -6.04 4.26 4.30
N LEU A 88 -4.84 4.12 4.88
CA LEU A 88 -3.72 3.41 4.28
C LEU A 88 -4.08 1.96 3.93
N PHE A 89 -4.61 1.20 4.91
CA PHE A 89 -4.98 -0.19 4.71
C PHE A 89 -6.06 -0.35 3.64
N LEU A 90 -7.13 0.44 3.69
CA LEU A 90 -8.22 0.39 2.70
C LEU A 90 -7.74 0.77 1.29
N SER A 91 -6.84 1.74 1.16
CA SER A 91 -6.26 2.13 -0.12
C SER A 91 -5.40 1.01 -0.73
N ILE A 92 -4.63 0.30 0.10
CA ILE A 92 -3.85 -0.85 -0.33
C ILE A 92 -4.76 -2.02 -0.73
N LEU A 93 -5.84 -2.27 0.01
CA LEU A 93 -6.83 -3.27 -0.36
C LEU A 93 -7.49 -2.94 -1.70
N LEU A 94 -7.89 -1.68 -1.92
CA LEU A 94 -8.44 -1.22 -3.19
C LEU A 94 -7.47 -1.54 -4.33
N ALA A 95 -6.21 -1.09 -4.23
CA ALA A 95 -5.20 -1.35 -5.25
C ALA A 95 -4.97 -2.84 -5.50
N GLY A 96 -4.95 -3.66 -4.44
CA GLY A 96 -4.76 -5.11 -4.55
C GLY A 96 -5.92 -5.84 -5.20
N ILE A 97 -7.16 -5.49 -4.86
CA ILE A 97 -8.38 -6.07 -5.45
C ILE A 97 -8.47 -5.71 -6.94
N ASP A 98 -8.27 -4.44 -7.29
CA ASP A 98 -8.29 -4.01 -8.69
C ASP A 98 -7.12 -4.60 -9.50
N GLY A 99 -5.96 -4.82 -8.87
CA GLY A 99 -4.85 -5.55 -9.46
C GLY A 99 -5.20 -7.01 -9.78
N LEU A 100 -5.96 -7.70 -8.94
CA LEU A 100 -6.48 -9.03 -9.22
C LEU A 100 -7.50 -9.00 -10.36
N PHE A 101 -8.44 -8.07 -10.36
CA PHE A 101 -9.39 -7.92 -11.46
C PHE A 101 -8.70 -7.61 -12.78
N PHE A 102 -7.66 -6.78 -12.77
CA PHE A 102 -6.85 -6.52 -13.97
C PHE A 102 -6.27 -7.80 -14.58
N LEU A 103 -5.82 -8.74 -13.74
CA LEU A 103 -5.30 -10.03 -14.20
C LEU A 103 -6.38 -10.96 -14.76
N PHE A 104 -7.58 -10.95 -14.17
CA PHE A 104 -8.65 -11.89 -14.56
C PHE A 104 -9.57 -11.37 -15.67
N ASP A 105 -9.78 -10.04 -15.75
CA ASP A 105 -10.68 -9.40 -16.73
C ASP A 105 -9.96 -8.97 -18.01
N GLY A 106 -8.67 -9.31 -18.16
CA GLY A 106 -7.93 -9.10 -19.41
C GLY A 106 -7.53 -7.65 -19.65
N GLU A 107 -6.73 -7.07 -18.76
CA GLU A 107 -6.11 -5.74 -18.91
C GLU A 107 -7.14 -4.58 -19.03
N ASN A 108 -8.22 -4.64 -18.27
CA ASN A 108 -9.23 -3.59 -18.28
C ASN A 108 -8.65 -2.27 -17.75
N ASN A 109 -8.76 -1.20 -18.55
CA ASN A 109 -8.25 0.14 -18.22
C ASN A 109 -8.85 0.72 -16.93
N ILE A 110 -10.10 0.38 -16.58
CA ILE A 110 -10.74 0.84 -15.34
C ILE A 110 -10.03 0.25 -14.13
N ASN A 111 -9.72 -1.05 -14.16
CA ASN A 111 -9.01 -1.72 -13.07
C ASN A 111 -7.59 -1.14 -12.90
N SER A 112 -6.89 -0.86 -14.01
CA SER A 112 -5.58 -0.18 -13.99
C SER A 112 -5.68 1.22 -13.37
N TYR A 113 -6.71 1.97 -13.70
CA TYR A 113 -6.95 3.29 -13.13
C TYR A 113 -7.24 3.23 -11.62
N LEU A 114 -8.12 2.34 -11.17
CA LEU A 114 -8.48 2.18 -9.76
C LEU A 114 -7.29 1.67 -8.94
N MET A 115 -6.50 0.74 -9.48
CA MET A 115 -5.24 0.31 -8.88
C MET A 115 -4.27 1.48 -8.68
N SER A 116 -4.13 2.35 -9.69
CA SER A 116 -3.28 3.55 -9.60
C SER A 116 -3.81 4.56 -8.59
N ALA A 117 -5.12 4.78 -8.53
CA ALA A 117 -5.75 5.66 -7.54
C ALA A 117 -5.54 5.12 -6.12
N GLY A 118 -5.73 3.82 -5.89
CA GLY A 118 -5.44 3.17 -4.61
C GLY A 118 -3.99 3.32 -4.19
N PHE A 119 -3.04 3.21 -5.14
CA PHE A 119 -1.62 3.45 -4.88
C PHE A 119 -1.36 4.90 -4.44
N ILE A 120 -1.87 5.91 -5.15
CA ILE A 120 -1.69 7.33 -4.79
C ILE A 120 -2.28 7.61 -3.41
N LEU A 121 -3.48 7.09 -3.11
CA LEU A 121 -4.10 7.24 -1.81
C LEU A 121 -3.28 6.58 -0.70
N SER A 122 -2.71 5.40 -0.94
CA SER A 122 -1.85 4.73 0.05
C SER A 122 -0.59 5.54 0.36
N MET A 123 0.03 6.14 -0.65
CA MET A 123 1.18 7.05 -0.45
C MET A 123 0.80 8.29 0.35
N LEU A 124 -0.37 8.89 0.05
CA LEU A 124 -0.88 10.05 0.78
C LEU A 124 -1.10 9.72 2.27
N PHE A 125 -1.80 8.62 2.58
CA PHE A 125 -2.03 8.20 3.96
C PHE A 125 -0.74 7.80 4.68
N ALA A 126 0.24 7.20 3.99
CA ALA A 126 1.54 6.89 4.56
C ALA A 126 2.30 8.18 4.97
N VAL A 127 2.28 9.21 4.12
CA VAL A 127 2.87 10.53 4.43
C VAL A 127 2.14 11.20 5.59
N MET A 128 0.79 11.18 5.59
CA MET A 128 0.02 11.73 6.72
C MET A 128 0.36 11.03 8.04
N LEU A 129 0.51 9.71 8.02
CA LEU A 129 0.91 8.92 9.19
C LEU A 129 2.28 9.34 9.69
N LEU A 130 3.28 9.51 8.81
CA LEU A 130 4.60 10.00 9.17
C LEU A 130 4.51 11.37 9.84
N ILE A 131 3.76 12.31 9.25
CA ILE A 131 3.58 13.64 9.81
C ILE A 131 2.99 13.56 11.24
N TYR A 132 1.93 12.77 11.45
CA TYR A 132 1.27 12.67 12.76
C TYR A 132 2.11 11.95 13.82
N ILE A 133 2.97 11.01 13.44
CA ILE A 133 3.90 10.35 14.36
C ILE A 133 4.94 11.34 14.87
N TYR A 134 5.42 12.26 14.04
CA TYR A 134 6.46 13.22 14.39
C TYR A 134 5.93 14.57 14.91
N GLN A 135 4.61 14.80 14.87
CA GLN A 135 4.04 15.99 15.48
C GLN A 135 4.16 15.93 17.01
N PRO A 136 4.69 16.99 17.66
CA PRO A 136 4.65 17.07 19.11
C PRO A 136 3.20 17.05 19.62
N ALA A 137 2.97 16.33 20.72
CA ALA A 137 1.65 16.34 21.37
C ALA A 137 1.24 17.80 21.66
N PRO A 138 -0.05 18.15 21.43
CA PRO A 138 -0.53 19.48 21.79
C PRO A 138 -0.17 19.74 23.26
N GLN A 139 0.59 20.80 23.53
CA GLN A 139 0.78 21.24 24.90
C GLN A 139 -0.61 21.60 25.45
N THR A 140 -1.11 20.79 26.35
CA THR A 140 -2.30 21.18 27.13
C THR A 140 -1.92 22.48 27.79
N ALA A 141 -2.49 23.61 27.29
CA ALA A 141 -2.35 24.91 27.93
C ALA A 141 -2.62 24.70 29.42
N GLY A 142 -1.61 24.89 30.24
CA GLY A 142 -1.68 24.68 31.66
C GLY A 142 -2.94 25.36 32.15
N LYS A 143 -3.83 24.63 32.79
CA LYS A 143 -4.89 25.23 33.58
C LYS A 143 -4.18 26.10 34.57
N GLY A 144 -4.17 27.43 34.29
CA GLY A 144 -3.64 28.42 35.19
C GLY A 144 -4.22 28.15 36.56
N SER A 145 -3.31 27.87 37.51
CA SER A 145 -3.61 27.92 38.92
C SER A 145 -4.03 29.35 39.24
N ALA A 146 -5.35 29.56 39.22
CA ALA A 146 -5.93 30.76 39.83
C ALA A 146 -6.06 30.46 41.33
N TYR A 147 -5.12 31.00 42.09
CA TYR A 147 -5.27 31.26 43.53
C TYR A 147 -5.30 32.76 43.73
#